data_4634663609b54a615163a50d2f3f8c1e
#
_entry.id   4634663609b54a615163a50d2f3f8c1e
#
_cell.length_a   1.000
_cell.length_b   1.000
_cell.length_c   1.000
_cell.angle_alpha   90.00
_cell.angle_beta   90.00
_cell.angle_gamma   90.00
#
_symmetry.space_group_name_H-M   'P 1'
#
loop_
_entity.id
_entity.type
_entity.pdbx_description
1 polymer ?
#
loop_
_entity_poly.entity_id
_entity_poly.type
_entity_poly.pdbx_seq_one_letter_code
_entity_poly.pdbx_strand_id
1 'polypeptide(L)'
;MNVKHIRDHFVQALSDQQFTIDRTGAKTIELLGASFIADEPAIFGTPNYDYIQRELRWYASQSTNVNDIEGDVPQAWKMTANKYGEINSNYGHLIYSKKYFEQFDHVIKELSNNPDSRRASMIYTRPSIWHEYHENDKNDFICTNSVTYYIRHGKVHCVVQMRSNDVVFGYKNDYAWQRHVLQSVANSLHKETGTITWQVQNLHVYERHFHLVDQQGDEQQDLFKDEIALTIRPTSIDDVKPQEWNTAHLHHLQKSMVQNVQEHSKYYYDTERNKPVDGFNGTSYDDFKSNLGL
;
A
#
# COMPACT_ATOMS: atom_id res chain seq x y z
N MET A 1 -4.59 16.71 14.02
CA MET A 1 -3.48 17.19 13.17
C MET A 1 -3.79 16.77 11.76
N ASN A 2 -3.50 17.59 10.74
CA ASN A 2 -3.69 17.31 9.31
C ASN A 2 -2.44 17.75 8.53
N VAL A 3 -2.45 17.67 7.18
CA VAL A 3 -1.30 18.01 6.34
C VAL A 3 -0.80 19.44 6.59
N LYS A 4 -1.70 20.42 6.74
CA LYS A 4 -1.31 21.79 7.06
C LYS A 4 -0.46 21.88 8.34
N HIS A 5 -0.84 21.20 9.40
CA HIS A 5 -0.09 21.22 10.67
C HIS A 5 1.29 20.57 10.52
N ILE A 6 1.41 19.53 9.67
CA ILE A 6 2.72 18.93 9.36
C ILE A 6 3.59 19.92 8.60
N ARG A 7 3.02 20.61 7.62
CA ARG A 7 3.71 21.64 6.85
C ARG A 7 4.22 22.75 7.75
N ASP A 8 3.37 23.28 8.62
CA ASP A 8 3.73 24.33 9.59
C ASP A 8 4.88 23.89 10.50
N HIS A 9 4.87 22.61 10.93
CA HIS A 9 5.96 22.04 11.76
C HIS A 9 7.30 22.06 11.03
N PHE A 10 7.37 21.61 9.76
CA PHE A 10 8.62 21.58 9.00
C PHE A 10 9.14 22.98 8.67
N VAL A 11 8.26 23.94 8.39
CA VAL A 11 8.62 25.35 8.19
C VAL A 11 9.24 25.93 9.47
N GLN A 12 8.61 25.67 10.62
CA GLN A 12 9.16 26.15 11.90
C GLN A 12 10.50 25.47 12.22
N ALA A 13 10.60 24.17 12.03
CA ALA A 13 11.84 23.42 12.29
C ALA A 13 13.00 23.88 11.38
N LEU A 14 12.71 24.26 10.12
CA LEU A 14 13.69 24.84 9.21
C LEU A 14 14.15 26.22 9.72
N SER A 15 13.22 27.08 10.11
CA SER A 15 13.51 28.40 10.69
C SER A 15 14.35 28.30 11.96
N ASP A 16 14.06 27.32 12.82
CA ASP A 16 14.77 27.06 14.07
C ASP A 16 16.06 26.25 13.87
N GLN A 17 16.41 25.91 12.63
CA GLN A 17 17.60 25.12 12.26
C GLN A 17 17.70 23.78 13.01
N GLN A 18 16.59 23.09 13.21
CA GLN A 18 16.51 21.80 13.88
C GLN A 18 16.95 20.66 12.95
N PHE A 19 18.25 20.57 12.72
CA PHE A 19 18.83 19.62 11.77
C PHE A 19 19.35 18.35 12.44
N THR A 20 19.19 17.23 11.75
CA THR A 20 19.90 15.98 12.02
C THR A 20 20.77 15.60 10.82
N ILE A 21 21.69 14.67 11.00
CA ILE A 21 22.50 14.11 9.92
C ILE A 21 22.12 12.64 9.78
N ASP A 22 21.69 12.28 8.58
CA ASP A 22 21.33 10.89 8.30
C ASP A 22 22.59 9.98 8.13
N ARG A 23 22.36 8.68 7.97
CA ARG A 23 23.45 7.70 7.78
C ARG A 23 24.32 7.94 6.54
N THR A 24 23.87 8.75 5.58
CA THR A 24 24.61 9.09 4.36
C THR A 24 25.42 10.39 4.51
N GLY A 25 25.30 11.07 5.65
CA GLY A 25 25.89 12.38 5.91
C GLY A 25 25.03 13.54 5.39
N ALA A 26 23.85 13.27 4.88
CA ALA A 26 22.93 14.31 4.43
C ALA A 26 22.21 14.98 5.61
N LYS A 27 22.12 16.31 5.57
CA LYS A 27 21.35 17.09 6.54
C LYS A 27 19.85 16.90 6.29
N THR A 28 19.10 16.64 7.36
CA THR A 28 17.65 16.42 7.34
C THR A 28 16.97 17.20 8.46
N ILE A 29 15.66 17.42 8.28
CA ILE A 29 14.73 17.71 9.39
C ILE A 29 13.82 16.49 9.54
N GLU A 30 13.61 16.06 10.77
CA GLU A 30 12.83 14.85 11.08
C GLU A 30 11.74 15.13 12.10
N LEU A 31 10.59 14.49 11.90
CA LEU A 31 9.51 14.39 12.87
C LEU A 31 9.26 12.92 13.20
N LEU A 32 9.63 12.50 14.41
CA LEU A 32 9.44 11.14 14.87
C LEU A 32 8.01 10.93 15.39
N GLY A 33 7.38 9.83 14.97
CA GLY A 33 6.06 9.44 15.45
C GLY A 33 4.92 10.34 14.95
N ALA A 34 5.03 10.89 13.74
CA ALA A 34 3.97 11.71 13.15
C ALA A 34 2.67 10.93 12.97
N SER A 35 1.54 11.54 13.36
CA SER A 35 0.19 10.98 13.14
C SER A 35 -0.77 12.10 12.75
N PHE A 36 -1.37 12.02 11.54
CA PHE A 36 -2.21 13.08 10.99
C PHE A 36 -3.25 12.55 10.00
N ILE A 37 -4.28 13.34 9.73
CA ILE A 37 -5.20 13.08 8.61
C ILE A 37 -4.53 13.55 7.32
N ALA A 38 -4.39 12.62 6.37
CA ALA A 38 -3.87 12.88 5.04
C ALA A 38 -4.99 13.44 4.16
N ASP A 39 -5.27 14.73 4.32
CA ASP A 39 -6.37 15.44 3.67
C ASP A 39 -5.95 16.17 2.38
N GLU A 40 -4.64 16.23 2.11
CA GLU A 40 -4.07 16.83 0.90
C GLU A 40 -3.12 15.85 0.18
N PRO A 41 -2.99 15.93 -1.16
CA PRO A 41 -2.16 15.00 -1.94
C PRO A 41 -0.65 15.27 -1.83
N ALA A 42 -0.25 16.40 -1.24
CA ALA A 42 1.16 16.77 -1.06
C ALA A 42 1.35 17.50 0.28
N ILE A 43 2.45 17.21 0.97
CA ILE A 43 2.92 18.05 2.08
C ILE A 43 3.69 19.22 1.49
N PHE A 44 4.67 18.98 0.62
CA PHE A 44 5.42 19.99 -0.13
C PHE A 44 5.54 19.62 -1.61
N GLY A 45 5.66 20.66 -2.45
CA GLY A 45 5.77 20.54 -3.88
C GLY A 45 4.46 20.04 -4.54
N THR A 46 4.50 19.91 -5.86
CA THR A 46 3.35 19.50 -6.67
C THR A 46 3.43 18.03 -7.05
N PRO A 47 2.32 17.25 -6.98
CA PRO A 47 2.29 15.88 -7.48
C PRO A 47 2.58 15.82 -8.99
N ASN A 48 3.39 14.85 -9.41
CA ASN A 48 3.56 14.53 -10.82
C ASN A 48 2.54 13.46 -11.22
N TYR A 49 1.37 13.87 -11.68
CA TYR A 49 0.28 12.95 -12.00
C TYR A 49 0.59 11.98 -13.13
N ASP A 50 1.39 12.39 -14.13
CA ASP A 50 1.86 11.47 -15.17
C ASP A 50 2.69 10.33 -14.59
N TYR A 51 3.66 10.66 -13.76
CA TYR A 51 4.47 9.64 -13.07
C TYR A 51 3.61 8.77 -12.13
N ILE A 52 2.73 9.38 -11.33
CA ILE A 52 1.82 8.66 -10.44
C ILE A 52 1.00 7.62 -11.22
N GLN A 53 0.44 7.97 -12.37
CA GLN A 53 -0.32 7.03 -13.20
C GLN A 53 0.55 5.88 -13.72
N ARG A 54 1.79 6.16 -14.13
CA ARG A 54 2.74 5.12 -14.56
C ARG A 54 3.12 4.18 -13.42
N GLU A 55 3.36 4.70 -12.24
CA GLU A 55 3.67 3.92 -11.04
C GLU A 55 2.48 3.07 -10.60
N LEU A 56 1.25 3.60 -10.61
CA LEU A 56 0.03 2.84 -10.32
C LEU A 56 -0.17 1.66 -11.29
N ARG A 57 0.08 1.88 -12.60
CA ARG A 57 0.04 0.78 -13.59
C ARG A 57 1.11 -0.28 -13.31
N TRP A 58 2.31 0.15 -12.96
CA TRP A 58 3.38 -0.77 -12.59
C TRP A 58 3.06 -1.55 -11.30
N TYR A 59 2.46 -0.92 -10.29
CA TYR A 59 1.97 -1.65 -9.11
C TYR A 59 0.88 -2.67 -9.49
N ALA A 60 -0.05 -2.31 -10.36
CA ALA A 60 -1.10 -3.21 -10.84
C ALA A 60 -0.54 -4.40 -11.64
N SER A 61 0.56 -4.24 -12.36
CA SER A 61 1.24 -5.33 -13.07
C SER A 61 1.89 -6.35 -12.14
N GLN A 62 2.10 -5.99 -10.86
CA GLN A 62 2.82 -6.79 -9.86
C GLN A 62 4.27 -7.12 -10.24
N SER A 63 4.85 -6.47 -11.23
CA SER A 63 6.24 -6.67 -11.60
C SER A 63 7.18 -6.16 -10.52
N THR A 64 8.15 -6.97 -10.10
CA THR A 64 9.21 -6.56 -9.18
C THR A 64 10.43 -5.97 -9.89
N ASN A 65 10.32 -5.65 -11.18
CA ASN A 65 11.37 -5.02 -11.96
C ASN A 65 11.02 -3.55 -12.26
N VAL A 66 11.89 -2.63 -11.85
CA VAL A 66 11.68 -1.19 -12.05
C VAL A 66 11.78 -0.77 -13.53
N ASN A 67 12.41 -1.60 -14.37
CA ASN A 67 12.49 -1.33 -15.81
C ASN A 67 11.13 -1.53 -16.53
N ASP A 68 10.14 -2.11 -15.86
CA ASP A 68 8.78 -2.25 -16.35
C ASP A 68 7.91 -1.01 -16.05
N ILE A 69 8.47 -0.02 -15.35
CA ILE A 69 7.83 1.30 -15.23
C ILE A 69 7.91 2.01 -16.58
N GLU A 70 6.77 2.36 -17.16
CA GLU A 70 6.71 3.07 -18.42
C GLU A 70 7.46 4.41 -18.36
N GLY A 71 8.20 4.75 -19.43
CA GLY A 71 8.96 5.99 -19.52
C GLY A 71 10.19 6.03 -18.62
N ASP A 72 10.58 7.23 -18.16
CA ASP A 72 11.75 7.40 -17.32
C ASP A 72 11.54 6.85 -15.92
N VAL A 73 12.41 5.94 -15.51
CA VAL A 73 12.43 5.39 -14.15
C VAL A 73 13.05 6.44 -13.19
N PRO A 74 12.37 6.81 -12.10
CA PRO A 74 12.92 7.73 -11.11
C PRO A 74 14.24 7.25 -10.52
N GLN A 75 15.11 8.20 -10.21
CA GLN A 75 16.42 7.91 -9.62
C GLN A 75 16.31 7.14 -8.29
N ALA A 76 15.27 7.40 -7.50
CA ALA A 76 15.02 6.68 -6.26
C ALA A 76 14.90 5.17 -6.49
N TRP A 77 14.14 4.74 -7.49
CA TRP A 77 14.01 3.33 -7.85
C TRP A 77 15.31 2.75 -8.38
N LYS A 78 16.05 3.51 -9.22
CA LYS A 78 17.36 3.06 -9.73
C LYS A 78 18.38 2.84 -8.61
N MET A 79 18.31 3.61 -7.53
CA MET A 79 19.22 3.50 -6.38
C MET A 79 18.85 2.35 -5.42
N THR A 80 17.61 1.89 -5.44
CA THR A 80 17.14 0.78 -4.59
C THR A 80 17.19 -0.57 -5.29
N ALA A 81 17.06 -0.58 -6.62
CA ALA A 81 17.10 -1.79 -7.42
C ALA A 81 18.52 -2.35 -7.55
N ASN A 82 18.62 -3.67 -7.72
CA ASN A 82 19.86 -4.30 -8.11
C ASN A 82 20.19 -4.04 -9.59
N LYS A 83 21.32 -4.56 -10.05
CA LYS A 83 21.76 -4.42 -11.45
C LYS A 83 20.81 -5.02 -12.51
N TYR A 84 19.87 -5.86 -12.10
CA TYR A 84 18.85 -6.44 -12.97
C TYR A 84 17.52 -5.65 -12.93
N GLY A 85 17.44 -4.61 -12.11
CA GLY A 85 16.24 -3.81 -11.91
C GLY A 85 15.28 -4.37 -10.87
N GLU A 86 15.66 -5.41 -10.12
CA GLU A 86 14.79 -6.06 -9.15
C GLU A 86 14.69 -5.28 -7.84
N ILE A 87 13.48 -5.23 -7.25
CA ILE A 87 13.15 -4.60 -5.96
C ILE A 87 12.18 -5.47 -5.15
N ASN A 88 11.94 -5.07 -3.89
CA ASN A 88 10.97 -5.71 -3.00
C ASN A 88 9.64 -4.93 -2.90
N SER A 89 9.67 -3.63 -3.19
CA SER A 89 8.62 -2.67 -2.82
C SER A 89 7.59 -2.42 -3.93
N ASN A 90 7.35 -3.37 -4.86
CA ASN A 90 6.15 -3.25 -5.66
C ASN A 90 4.93 -3.50 -4.76
N TYR A 91 4.23 -2.46 -4.37
CA TYR A 91 3.12 -2.53 -3.41
C TYR A 91 1.93 -3.35 -3.92
N GLY A 92 1.69 -3.36 -5.23
CA GLY A 92 0.67 -4.22 -5.84
C GLY A 92 1.04 -5.70 -5.72
N HIS A 93 2.31 -6.04 -5.97
CA HIS A 93 2.79 -7.41 -5.75
C HIS A 93 2.58 -7.88 -4.31
N LEU A 94 2.79 -6.97 -3.33
CA LEU A 94 2.65 -7.30 -1.91
C LEU A 94 1.20 -7.56 -1.49
N ILE A 95 0.21 -6.91 -2.10
CA ILE A 95 -1.19 -7.05 -1.68
C ILE A 95 -2.06 -7.92 -2.59
N TYR A 96 -1.69 -8.07 -3.88
CA TYR A 96 -2.51 -8.83 -4.83
C TYR A 96 -1.93 -10.20 -5.18
N SER A 97 -0.61 -10.45 -4.97
CA SER A 97 -0.01 -11.69 -5.40
C SER A 97 -0.38 -12.89 -4.51
N LYS A 98 -0.45 -14.06 -5.13
CA LYS A 98 -0.58 -15.33 -4.41
C LYS A 98 0.59 -15.59 -3.45
N LYS A 99 1.78 -15.11 -3.79
CA LYS A 99 2.97 -15.21 -2.93
C LYS A 99 2.73 -14.61 -1.56
N TYR A 100 1.97 -13.53 -1.48
CA TYR A 100 1.63 -12.82 -0.25
C TYR A 100 0.15 -12.95 0.11
N PHE A 101 -0.47 -14.06 -0.28
CA PHE A 101 -1.80 -14.49 0.16
C PHE A 101 -2.94 -13.59 -0.32
N GLU A 102 -2.82 -12.90 -1.46
CA GLU A 102 -3.94 -12.10 -2.04
C GLU A 102 -4.66 -11.26 -0.96
N GLN A 103 -3.88 -10.49 -0.19
CA GLN A 103 -4.32 -9.77 1.02
C GLN A 103 -5.51 -8.85 0.76
N PHE A 104 -5.59 -8.26 -0.45
CA PHE A 104 -6.72 -7.41 -0.84
C PHE A 104 -8.04 -8.18 -0.73
N ASP A 105 -8.11 -9.40 -1.28
CA ASP A 105 -9.31 -10.22 -1.27
C ASP A 105 -9.69 -10.63 0.17
N HIS A 106 -8.69 -10.93 0.99
CA HIS A 106 -8.91 -11.22 2.41
C HIS A 106 -9.49 -10.03 3.18
N VAL A 107 -9.03 -8.81 2.91
CA VAL A 107 -9.58 -7.59 3.52
C VAL A 107 -11.03 -7.37 3.09
N ILE A 108 -11.35 -7.55 1.80
CA ILE A 108 -12.73 -7.45 1.30
C ILE A 108 -13.62 -8.50 1.98
N LYS A 109 -13.20 -9.76 2.00
CA LYS A 109 -13.94 -10.85 2.63
C LYS A 109 -14.17 -10.60 4.12
N GLU A 110 -13.13 -10.14 4.83
CA GLU A 110 -13.22 -9.83 6.25
C GLU A 110 -14.26 -8.74 6.52
N LEU A 111 -14.19 -7.60 5.80
CA LEU A 111 -15.11 -6.48 6.00
C LEU A 111 -16.52 -6.75 5.50
N SER A 112 -16.69 -7.64 4.50
CA SER A 112 -18.02 -8.09 4.05
C SER A 112 -18.71 -8.93 5.13
N ASN A 113 -17.98 -9.83 5.78
CA ASN A 113 -18.51 -10.74 6.79
C ASN A 113 -18.62 -10.08 8.17
N ASN A 114 -17.67 -9.19 8.49
CA ASN A 114 -17.53 -8.53 9.78
C ASN A 114 -17.29 -7.03 9.58
N PRO A 115 -18.33 -6.22 9.32
CA PRO A 115 -18.17 -4.78 9.04
C PRO A 115 -17.48 -3.98 10.15
N ASP A 116 -17.59 -4.43 11.40
CA ASP A 116 -16.97 -3.81 12.56
C ASP A 116 -15.55 -4.32 12.87
N SER A 117 -14.99 -5.16 12.00
CA SER A 117 -13.68 -5.77 12.18
C SER A 117 -12.59 -4.73 12.46
N ARG A 118 -11.57 -5.16 13.22
CA ARG A 118 -10.34 -4.43 13.54
C ARG A 118 -9.09 -5.15 13.04
N ARG A 119 -9.26 -6.18 12.20
CA ARG A 119 -8.16 -7.03 11.68
C ARG A 119 -8.09 -7.05 10.15
N ALA A 120 -8.88 -6.22 9.47
CA ALA A 120 -8.84 -6.07 8.01
C ALA A 120 -7.58 -5.29 7.59
N SER A 121 -6.42 -5.96 7.66
CA SER A 121 -5.11 -5.34 7.51
C SER A 121 -4.34 -5.97 6.35
N MET A 122 -3.76 -5.13 5.50
CA MET A 122 -2.75 -5.51 4.50
C MET A 122 -1.36 -5.24 5.08
N ILE A 123 -0.51 -6.26 5.12
CA ILE A 123 0.84 -6.21 5.67
C ILE A 123 1.83 -6.13 4.52
N TYR A 124 2.58 -5.04 4.43
CA TYR A 124 3.54 -4.81 3.35
C TYR A 124 4.93 -5.31 3.70
N THR A 125 5.37 -5.10 4.94
CA THR A 125 6.67 -5.57 5.42
C THR A 125 6.58 -6.93 6.10
N ARG A 126 7.72 -7.54 6.39
CA ARG A 126 7.83 -8.86 7.03
C ARG A 126 9.20 -9.03 7.67
N PRO A 127 9.38 -9.94 8.66
CA PRO A 127 10.67 -10.15 9.32
C PRO A 127 11.81 -10.53 8.37
N SER A 128 11.51 -11.27 7.29
CA SER A 128 12.50 -11.65 6.28
C SER A 128 13.06 -10.47 5.48
N ILE A 129 12.46 -9.28 5.59
CA ILE A 129 12.97 -8.07 4.92
C ILE A 129 14.42 -7.74 5.32
N TRP A 130 14.87 -8.16 6.52
CA TRP A 130 16.26 -8.01 6.97
C TRP A 130 17.28 -8.78 6.12
N HIS A 131 16.84 -9.81 5.39
CA HIS A 131 17.64 -10.50 4.38
C HIS A 131 17.33 -9.99 2.98
N GLU A 132 16.05 -9.81 2.67
CA GLU A 132 15.58 -9.50 1.33
C GLU A 132 16.01 -8.11 0.86
N TYR A 133 16.15 -7.11 1.78
CA TYR A 133 16.43 -5.73 1.40
C TYR A 133 17.76 -5.54 0.67
N HIS A 134 18.73 -6.41 0.93
CA HIS A 134 20.08 -6.35 0.33
C HIS A 134 20.43 -7.61 -0.48
N GLU A 135 19.51 -8.54 -0.62
CA GLU A 135 19.70 -9.74 -1.42
C GLU A 135 19.96 -9.38 -2.88
N ASN A 136 21.01 -9.98 -3.48
CA ASN A 136 21.45 -9.70 -4.86
C ASN A 136 21.77 -8.22 -5.12
N ASP A 137 22.39 -7.54 -4.16
CA ASP A 137 22.79 -6.12 -4.23
C ASP A 137 21.60 -5.14 -4.34
N LYS A 138 20.40 -5.53 -3.95
CA LYS A 138 19.29 -4.59 -3.71
C LYS A 138 19.62 -3.65 -2.54
N ASN A 139 18.95 -2.51 -2.48
CA ASN A 139 18.94 -1.62 -1.32
C ASN A 139 17.52 -1.15 -1.04
N ASP A 140 16.60 -2.11 -0.98
CA ASP A 140 15.17 -1.85 -0.92
C ASP A 140 14.52 -2.45 0.34
N PHE A 141 14.52 -1.66 1.42
CA PHE A 141 13.83 -1.97 2.67
C PHE A 141 12.45 -1.31 2.65
N ILE A 142 11.38 -2.09 2.55
CA ILE A 142 9.98 -1.63 2.41
C ILE A 142 9.65 -0.55 3.45
N CYS A 143 9.10 0.59 2.99
CA CYS A 143 8.78 1.74 3.84
C CYS A 143 7.40 1.62 4.51
N THR A 144 6.41 1.06 3.83
CA THR A 144 5.08 0.82 4.38
C THR A 144 5.09 -0.44 5.24
N ASN A 145 4.64 -0.33 6.49
CA ASN A 145 4.52 -1.50 7.37
C ASN A 145 3.20 -2.23 7.12
N SER A 146 2.09 -1.54 7.25
CA SER A 146 0.75 -2.09 7.08
C SER A 146 -0.29 -0.99 6.83
N VAL A 147 -1.44 -1.41 6.32
CA VAL A 147 -2.62 -0.55 6.21
C VAL A 147 -3.83 -1.32 6.71
N THR A 148 -4.54 -0.78 7.70
CA THR A 148 -5.75 -1.39 8.24
C THR A 148 -6.98 -0.59 7.82
N TYR A 149 -8.00 -1.29 7.35
CA TYR A 149 -9.24 -0.70 6.83
C TYR A 149 -10.39 -0.89 7.82
N TYR A 150 -11.25 0.11 7.90
CA TYR A 150 -12.38 0.14 8.83
C TYR A 150 -13.62 0.68 8.14
N ILE A 151 -14.78 0.03 8.34
CA ILE A 151 -16.07 0.61 7.97
C ILE A 151 -16.60 1.34 9.19
N ARG A 152 -16.76 2.66 9.09
CA ARG A 152 -17.36 3.49 10.14
C ARG A 152 -18.29 4.52 9.51
N HIS A 153 -19.48 4.69 10.08
CA HIS A 153 -20.50 5.63 9.58
C HIS A 153 -20.80 5.45 8.08
N GLY A 154 -20.81 4.19 7.59
CA GLY A 154 -21.10 3.86 6.20
C GLY A 154 -19.95 4.09 5.21
N LYS A 155 -18.79 4.57 5.66
CA LYS A 155 -17.60 4.84 4.84
C LYS A 155 -16.45 3.92 5.18
N VAL A 156 -15.58 3.66 4.21
CA VAL A 156 -14.32 2.93 4.43
C VAL A 156 -13.23 3.94 4.75
N HIS A 157 -12.62 3.80 5.91
CA HIS A 157 -11.45 4.56 6.36
C HIS A 157 -10.23 3.66 6.39
N CYS A 158 -9.03 4.23 6.33
CA CYS A 158 -7.82 3.45 6.57
C CYS A 158 -6.81 4.17 7.48
N VAL A 159 -5.97 3.36 8.13
CA VAL A 159 -4.81 3.80 8.88
C VAL A 159 -3.58 3.24 8.20
N VAL A 160 -2.76 4.11 7.62
CA VAL A 160 -1.49 3.79 6.98
C VAL A 160 -0.39 3.88 8.01
N GLN A 161 0.47 2.86 8.11
CA GLN A 161 1.62 2.85 9.01
C GLN A 161 2.91 2.68 8.21
N MET A 162 3.81 3.64 8.34
CA MET A 162 5.10 3.65 7.66
C MET A 162 6.25 3.77 8.65
N ARG A 163 7.39 3.10 8.35
CA ARG A 163 8.61 3.31 9.13
C ARG A 163 9.32 4.60 8.75
N SER A 164 9.19 5.03 7.50
CA SER A 164 9.92 6.16 6.94
C SER A 164 9.16 6.74 5.76
N ASN A 165 9.06 8.07 5.68
CA ASN A 165 8.42 8.75 4.55
C ASN A 165 9.05 10.14 4.33
N ASP A 166 9.41 10.44 3.09
CA ASP A 166 9.88 11.76 2.66
C ASP A 166 8.68 12.66 2.38
N VAL A 167 8.68 13.90 2.91
CA VAL A 167 7.54 14.82 2.78
C VAL A 167 7.39 15.44 1.39
N VAL A 168 8.41 15.31 0.51
CA VAL A 168 8.42 15.94 -0.81
C VAL A 168 8.04 14.95 -1.91
N PHE A 169 8.74 13.82 -2.05
CA PHE A 169 8.46 12.83 -3.09
C PHE A 169 7.72 11.62 -2.54
N GLY A 170 8.18 11.05 -1.42
CA GLY A 170 7.62 9.83 -0.84
C GLY A 170 6.14 9.99 -0.55
N TYR A 171 5.77 10.99 0.24
CA TYR A 171 4.38 11.19 0.64
C TYR A 171 3.43 11.28 -0.57
N LYS A 172 3.74 12.05 -1.60
CA LYS A 172 2.84 12.26 -2.76
C LYS A 172 2.51 10.96 -3.48
N ASN A 173 3.53 10.15 -3.73
CA ASN A 173 3.38 8.89 -4.47
C ASN A 173 2.72 7.81 -3.59
N ASP A 174 3.16 7.70 -2.34
CA ASP A 174 2.56 6.79 -1.37
C ASP A 174 1.09 7.14 -1.08
N TYR A 175 0.78 8.45 -0.95
CA TYR A 175 -0.61 8.91 -0.79
C TYR A 175 -1.48 8.52 -1.98
N ALA A 176 -0.98 8.71 -3.20
CA ALA A 176 -1.72 8.34 -4.41
C ALA A 176 -2.02 6.85 -4.45
N TRP A 177 -1.06 6.00 -4.10
CA TRP A 177 -1.25 4.56 -3.98
C TRP A 177 -2.28 4.23 -2.90
N GLN A 178 -2.12 4.73 -1.69
CA GLN A 178 -3.02 4.41 -0.58
C GLN A 178 -4.45 4.89 -0.83
N ARG A 179 -4.61 6.05 -1.48
CA ARG A 179 -5.91 6.55 -1.90
C ARG A 179 -6.53 5.65 -2.99
N HIS A 180 -5.75 5.18 -3.95
CA HIS A 180 -6.20 4.23 -4.97
C HIS A 180 -6.68 2.93 -4.34
N VAL A 181 -5.93 2.35 -3.41
CA VAL A 181 -6.33 1.11 -2.72
C VAL A 181 -7.58 1.33 -1.86
N LEU A 182 -7.65 2.44 -1.10
CA LEU A 182 -8.83 2.78 -0.30
C LEU A 182 -10.08 2.88 -1.18
N GLN A 183 -9.97 3.54 -2.34
CA GLN A 183 -11.09 3.63 -3.30
C GLN A 183 -11.49 2.25 -3.82
N SER A 184 -10.51 1.39 -4.13
CA SER A 184 -10.76 0.03 -4.61
C SER A 184 -11.46 -0.83 -3.55
N VAL A 185 -11.03 -0.73 -2.30
CA VAL A 185 -11.69 -1.41 -1.17
C VAL A 185 -13.14 -0.88 -0.98
N ALA A 186 -13.33 0.43 -1.02
CA ALA A 186 -14.65 1.04 -0.87
C ALA A 186 -15.60 0.62 -2.01
N ASN A 187 -15.13 0.63 -3.25
CA ASN A 187 -15.90 0.18 -4.41
C ASN A 187 -16.30 -1.29 -4.29
N SER A 188 -15.37 -2.17 -3.90
CA SER A 188 -15.63 -3.61 -3.71
C SER A 188 -16.67 -3.88 -2.62
N LEU A 189 -16.77 -3.00 -1.63
CA LEU A 189 -17.73 -3.07 -0.54
C LEU A 189 -19.00 -2.24 -0.78
N HIS A 190 -19.14 -1.62 -1.95
CA HIS A 190 -20.24 -0.71 -2.28
C HIS A 190 -20.44 0.41 -1.24
N LYS A 191 -19.35 1.05 -0.84
CA LYS A 191 -19.32 2.12 0.16
C LYS A 191 -18.57 3.34 -0.35
N GLU A 192 -18.76 4.46 0.34
CA GLU A 192 -17.98 5.67 0.11
C GLU A 192 -16.60 5.56 0.79
N THR A 193 -15.62 6.29 0.26
CA THR A 193 -14.33 6.49 0.93
C THR A 193 -14.49 7.46 2.10
N GLY A 194 -13.82 7.12 3.19
CA GLY A 194 -13.66 7.98 4.38
C GLY A 194 -12.28 8.64 4.41
N THR A 195 -11.70 8.76 5.60
CA THR A 195 -10.42 9.40 5.84
C THR A 195 -9.24 8.43 5.72
N ILE A 196 -8.09 8.95 5.35
CA ILE A 196 -6.79 8.30 5.49
C ILE A 196 -6.09 8.91 6.70
N THR A 197 -5.83 8.11 7.72
CA THR A 197 -4.96 8.49 8.83
C THR A 197 -3.55 8.01 8.51
N TRP A 198 -2.58 8.91 8.53
CA TRP A 198 -1.18 8.64 8.22
C TRP A 198 -0.34 8.60 9.48
N GLN A 199 0.35 7.49 9.71
CA GLN A 199 1.24 7.30 10.85
C GLN A 199 2.64 6.97 10.34
N VAL A 200 3.62 7.80 10.67
CA VAL A 200 4.99 7.63 10.21
C VAL A 200 5.94 7.65 11.39
N GLN A 201 6.79 6.63 11.52
CA GLN A 201 7.80 6.57 12.57
C GLN A 201 8.88 7.63 12.37
N ASN A 202 9.33 7.86 11.12
CA ASN A 202 10.25 8.94 10.77
C ASN A 202 9.74 9.64 9.51
N LEU A 203 9.13 10.80 9.67
CA LEU A 203 8.74 11.71 8.60
C LEU A 203 9.84 12.75 8.44
N HIS A 204 10.39 12.95 7.22
CA HIS A 204 11.59 13.76 7.04
C HIS A 204 11.63 14.54 5.74
N VAL A 205 12.50 15.56 5.71
CA VAL A 205 12.89 16.28 4.50
C VAL A 205 14.42 16.41 4.43
N TYR A 206 14.98 16.20 3.24
CA TYR A 206 16.40 16.34 2.98
C TYR A 206 16.77 17.78 2.63
N GLU A 207 17.99 18.21 2.98
CA GLU A 207 18.53 19.55 2.72
C GLU A 207 18.36 20.03 1.26
N ARG A 208 18.52 19.12 0.30
CA ARG A 208 18.30 19.43 -1.13
C ARG A 208 16.89 19.93 -1.46
N HIS A 209 15.92 19.74 -0.56
CA HIS A 209 14.52 20.13 -0.72
C HIS A 209 14.08 21.22 0.27
N PHE A 210 14.97 21.76 1.08
CA PHE A 210 14.63 22.82 2.04
C PHE A 210 14.04 24.06 1.36
N HIS A 211 14.46 24.33 0.12
CA HIS A 211 13.89 25.42 -0.67
C HIS A 211 12.38 25.27 -0.90
N LEU A 212 11.83 24.03 -0.97
CA LEU A 212 10.39 23.78 -1.09
C LEU A 212 9.65 23.99 0.23
N VAL A 213 10.34 23.81 1.36
CA VAL A 213 9.80 24.11 2.69
C VAL A 213 9.74 25.61 2.92
N ASP A 214 10.77 26.33 2.50
CA ASP A 214 10.90 27.79 2.64
C ASP A 214 9.92 28.55 1.73
N GLN A 215 9.63 28.02 0.53
CA GLN A 215 8.71 28.60 -0.45
C GLN A 215 7.22 28.44 -0.07
N GLN A 216 6.88 28.35 1.19
CA GLN A 216 5.49 28.48 1.65
C GLN A 216 4.97 29.91 1.54
N GLY A 217 5.24 30.53 0.42
CA GLY A 217 4.54 31.73 0.03
C GLY A 217 3.19 31.37 -0.57
N ASP A 218 2.25 32.19 -0.35
CA ASP A 218 0.86 32.33 -0.71
C ASP A 218 0.36 31.78 -2.06
N GLU A 219 1.26 31.34 -2.96
CA GLU A 219 0.91 30.93 -4.33
C GLU A 219 0.29 29.52 -4.44
N GLN A 220 0.48 28.65 -3.48
CA GLN A 220 -0.03 27.26 -3.58
C GLN A 220 -1.48 27.08 -3.07
N GLN A 221 -2.01 28.02 -2.31
CA GLN A 221 -3.38 27.89 -1.78
C GLN A 221 -4.47 28.08 -2.83
N ASP A 222 -4.23 28.84 -3.89
CA ASP A 222 -5.27 29.11 -4.91
C ASP A 222 -5.33 28.07 -6.01
N LEU A 223 -4.24 27.36 -6.32
CA LEU A 223 -4.21 26.33 -7.37
C LEU A 223 -4.91 25.02 -6.98
N PHE A 224 -5.09 24.77 -5.69
CA PHE A 224 -5.65 23.48 -5.22
C PHE A 224 -7.17 23.48 -5.06
N LYS A 225 -7.85 24.63 -5.09
CA LYS A 225 -9.32 24.68 -4.93
C LYS A 225 -10.07 24.12 -6.13
N ASP A 226 -9.52 24.24 -7.33
CA ASP A 226 -10.17 23.84 -8.57
C ASP A 226 -9.82 22.40 -9.04
N GLU A 227 -8.72 21.82 -8.55
CA GLU A 227 -8.25 20.49 -8.99
C GLU A 227 -8.70 19.30 -8.14
N ILE A 228 -9.33 19.54 -6.98
CA ILE A 228 -9.92 18.46 -6.15
C ILE A 228 -11.07 17.74 -6.89
N ALA A 229 -11.57 18.31 -7.97
CA ALA A 229 -12.54 17.69 -8.88
C ALA A 229 -11.91 16.71 -9.89
N LEU A 230 -10.59 16.57 -9.96
CA LEU A 230 -9.96 15.49 -10.71
C LEU A 230 -10.17 14.17 -9.96
N THR A 231 -11.37 13.65 -10.13
CA THR A 231 -11.63 12.22 -10.01
C THR A 231 -10.47 11.53 -10.75
N ILE A 232 -9.61 10.83 -10.04
CA ILE A 232 -8.72 9.84 -10.64
C ILE A 232 -9.70 8.84 -11.26
N ARG A 233 -10.07 9.08 -12.51
CA ARG A 233 -10.78 8.07 -13.29
C ARG A 233 -9.77 6.95 -13.44
N PRO A 234 -10.09 5.72 -13.03
CA PRO A 234 -9.29 4.57 -13.42
C PRO A 234 -9.44 4.43 -14.93
N THR A 235 -8.60 5.11 -15.70
CA THR A 235 -8.62 5.12 -17.16
C THR A 235 -7.99 3.86 -17.76
N SER A 236 -7.78 2.81 -17.01
CA SER A 236 -7.21 1.58 -17.54
C SER A 236 -7.92 0.29 -17.12
N ILE A 237 -8.85 0.35 -16.19
CA ILE A 237 -9.72 -0.80 -15.88
C ILE A 237 -11.00 -0.75 -16.73
N ASP A 238 -11.36 0.41 -17.27
CA ASP A 238 -12.56 0.58 -18.08
C ASP A 238 -12.44 0.02 -19.52
N ASP A 239 -11.22 -0.30 -20.00
CA ASP A 239 -11.04 -0.99 -21.28
C ASP A 239 -11.27 -2.51 -21.18
N VAL A 240 -11.32 -3.06 -19.99
CA VAL A 240 -11.83 -4.42 -19.74
C VAL A 240 -13.27 -4.28 -19.28
N LYS A 241 -14.22 -4.65 -20.14
CA LYS A 241 -15.64 -4.58 -19.81
C LYS A 241 -15.88 -5.19 -18.43
N PRO A 242 -16.49 -4.46 -17.45
CA PRO A 242 -16.64 -4.90 -16.06
C PRO A 242 -17.31 -6.27 -15.90
N GLN A 243 -18.12 -6.65 -16.88
CA GLN A 243 -18.83 -7.94 -16.92
C GLN A 243 -17.90 -9.14 -17.22
N GLU A 244 -16.87 -8.94 -18.04
CA GLU A 244 -15.91 -10.02 -18.38
C GLU A 244 -14.88 -10.18 -17.26
N TRP A 245 -14.52 -9.11 -16.59
CA TRP A 245 -13.57 -9.14 -15.47
C TRP A 245 -14.16 -9.84 -14.25
N ASN A 246 -15.42 -9.54 -13.89
CA ASN A 246 -16.12 -10.19 -12.78
C ASN A 246 -16.31 -11.70 -13.04
N THR A 247 -16.62 -12.11 -14.27
CA THR A 247 -16.88 -13.52 -14.59
C THR A 247 -15.58 -14.31 -14.67
N ALA A 248 -14.54 -13.76 -15.26
CA ALA A 248 -13.22 -14.41 -15.34
C ALA A 248 -12.54 -14.48 -13.97
N HIS A 249 -12.65 -13.44 -13.15
CA HIS A 249 -12.09 -13.39 -11.81
C HIS A 249 -12.83 -14.33 -10.86
N LEU A 250 -14.16 -14.37 -10.89
CA LEU A 250 -14.95 -15.32 -10.12
C LEU A 250 -14.68 -16.77 -10.53
N HIS A 251 -14.51 -17.05 -11.83
CA HIS A 251 -14.16 -18.40 -12.31
C HIS A 251 -12.74 -18.79 -11.89
N HIS A 252 -11.81 -17.84 -11.89
CA HIS A 252 -10.44 -18.04 -11.41
C HIS A 252 -10.41 -18.25 -9.90
N LEU A 253 -11.17 -17.47 -9.13
CA LEU A 253 -11.31 -17.62 -7.67
C LEU A 253 -11.94 -18.96 -7.31
N GLN A 254 -13.02 -19.39 -7.98
CA GLN A 254 -13.63 -20.69 -7.74
C GLN A 254 -12.67 -21.84 -8.05
N LYS A 255 -11.92 -21.77 -9.16
CA LYS A 255 -10.94 -22.77 -9.54
C LYS A 255 -9.74 -22.83 -8.59
N SER A 256 -9.28 -21.67 -8.14
CA SER A 256 -8.20 -21.47 -7.16
C SER A 256 -8.62 -21.96 -5.77
N MET A 257 -9.86 -21.69 -5.34
CA MET A 257 -10.39 -22.17 -4.06
C MET A 257 -10.50 -23.71 -4.04
N VAL A 258 -10.99 -24.32 -5.10
CA VAL A 258 -11.09 -25.79 -5.20
C VAL A 258 -9.69 -26.42 -5.21
N GLN A 259 -8.74 -25.83 -5.92
CA GLN A 259 -7.36 -26.33 -5.99
C GLN A 259 -6.61 -26.16 -4.67
N ASN A 260 -6.77 -25.02 -3.98
CA ASN A 260 -6.19 -24.77 -2.65
C ASN A 260 -6.78 -25.69 -1.57
N VAL A 261 -8.09 -25.97 -1.62
CA VAL A 261 -8.72 -26.91 -0.70
C VAL A 261 -8.19 -28.34 -0.93
N GLN A 262 -7.98 -28.74 -2.19
CA GLN A 262 -7.40 -30.04 -2.51
C GLN A 262 -5.94 -30.16 -2.13
N GLU A 263 -5.14 -29.10 -2.27
CA GLU A 263 -3.73 -29.08 -1.88
C GLU A 263 -3.56 -28.97 -0.36
N HIS A 264 -4.36 -28.16 0.33
CA HIS A 264 -4.31 -28.03 1.79
C HIS A 264 -4.90 -29.26 2.52
N SER A 265 -5.88 -29.93 1.94
CA SER A 265 -6.40 -31.17 2.54
C SER A 265 -5.33 -32.29 2.62
N LYS A 266 -4.37 -32.29 1.70
CA LYS A 266 -3.23 -33.22 1.75
C LYS A 266 -2.28 -32.96 2.92
N TYR A 267 -2.22 -31.77 3.46
CA TYR A 267 -1.33 -31.40 4.58
C TYR A 267 -1.95 -31.67 5.95
N TYR A 268 -3.28 -31.67 6.05
CA TYR A 268 -3.98 -31.74 7.33
C TYR A 268 -4.81 -33.02 7.51
N TYR A 269 -5.05 -33.74 6.43
CA TYR A 269 -5.84 -34.95 6.45
C TYR A 269 -5.28 -35.98 5.49
N ASP A 270 -4.94 -37.14 6.03
CA ASP A 270 -4.50 -38.29 5.23
C ASP A 270 -5.70 -38.98 4.61
N THR A 271 -5.95 -38.70 3.33
CA THR A 271 -7.12 -39.23 2.59
C THR A 271 -7.03 -40.75 2.33
N GLU A 272 -5.81 -41.34 2.35
CA GLU A 272 -5.62 -42.76 2.16
C GLU A 272 -5.94 -43.54 3.44
N ARG A 273 -5.68 -42.94 4.60
CA ARG A 273 -5.93 -43.55 5.92
C ARG A 273 -7.26 -43.14 6.51
N ASN A 274 -7.97 -42.20 5.88
CA ASN A 274 -9.18 -41.57 6.40
C ASN A 274 -9.04 -41.07 7.84
N LYS A 275 -7.90 -40.41 8.13
CA LYS A 275 -7.52 -39.89 9.46
C LYS A 275 -6.86 -38.53 9.35
N PRO A 276 -7.01 -37.66 10.36
CA PRO A 276 -6.18 -36.48 10.50
C PRO A 276 -4.68 -36.83 10.53
N VAL A 277 -3.84 -36.00 9.94
CA VAL A 277 -2.40 -36.10 10.08
C VAL A 277 -2.02 -35.92 11.55
N ASP A 278 -1.02 -36.65 12.05
CA ASP A 278 -0.62 -36.62 13.45
C ASP A 278 -0.41 -35.18 13.96
N GLY A 279 -1.10 -34.85 15.06
CA GLY A 279 -1.11 -33.50 15.65
C GLY A 279 -2.31 -32.63 15.27
N PHE A 280 -3.20 -33.08 14.39
CA PHE A 280 -4.41 -32.36 14.03
C PHE A 280 -5.63 -32.90 14.79
N ASN A 281 -6.25 -32.06 15.64
CA ASN A 281 -7.46 -32.40 16.41
C ASN A 281 -8.75 -32.14 15.59
N GLY A 282 -8.75 -32.45 14.30
CA GLY A 282 -9.89 -32.26 13.42
C GLY A 282 -10.83 -33.45 13.38
N THR A 283 -12.06 -33.20 13.01
CA THR A 283 -13.10 -34.18 12.68
C THR A 283 -12.83 -34.77 11.28
N SER A 284 -13.71 -35.58 10.77
CA SER A 284 -13.55 -36.22 9.46
C SER A 284 -13.42 -35.20 8.31
N TYR A 285 -12.91 -35.66 7.16
CA TYR A 285 -12.81 -34.83 5.94
C TYR A 285 -14.19 -34.31 5.48
N ASP A 286 -15.26 -35.08 5.72
CA ASP A 286 -16.62 -34.68 5.38
C ASP A 286 -17.13 -33.57 6.33
N ASP A 287 -16.76 -33.59 7.61
CA ASP A 287 -17.06 -32.52 8.56
C ASP A 287 -16.30 -31.24 8.20
N PHE A 288 -15.05 -31.36 7.71
CA PHE A 288 -14.27 -30.24 7.22
C PHE A 288 -14.92 -29.59 5.99
N LYS A 289 -15.39 -30.36 5.03
CA LYS A 289 -16.14 -29.88 3.86
C LYS A 289 -17.45 -29.19 4.27
N SER A 290 -18.22 -29.83 5.15
CA SER A 290 -19.48 -29.28 5.64
C SER A 290 -19.31 -27.93 6.35
N ASN A 291 -18.22 -27.76 7.11
CA ASN A 291 -17.91 -26.51 7.79
C ASN A 291 -17.48 -25.38 6.84
N LEU A 292 -17.04 -25.73 5.64
CA LEU A 292 -16.67 -24.77 4.58
C LEU A 292 -17.82 -24.49 3.60
N GLY A 293 -18.96 -25.16 3.74
CA GLY A 293 -20.11 -25.01 2.83
C GLY A 293 -19.83 -25.54 1.42
N LEU A 294 -18.97 -26.56 1.28
CA LEU A 294 -18.58 -27.23 0.02
C LEU A 294 -19.29 -28.55 -0.14
#